data_6e3d8bf2c927a229d3fd3ecba3d8c369
#
_entry.id   6e3d8bf2c927a229d3fd3ecba3d8c369
#
_cell.length_a   1.000
_cell.length_b   1.000
_cell.length_c   1.000
_cell.angle_alpha   90.00
_cell.angle_beta   90.00
_cell.angle_gamma   90.00
#
_symmetry.space_group_name_H-M   'P 1'
#
loop_
_entity.id
_entity.type
_entity.pdbx_description
1 polymer ?
#
loop_
_entity_poly.entity_id
_entity_poly.type
_entity_poly.pdbx_seq_one_letter_code
_entity_poly.pdbx_strand_id
1 'polypeptide(L)'
;MVELKEALTLDEQIERLITIHKLVITDKSSAKDILKKVNYYRLSAYGIGLKNKNNPEEYIDGITLEHIYRLYCFDSHMRNLLIHVIEQLEIQLRAQISNHLALKYGPEGYMDSNNFIVKYSQKTGNTIHEMIISDFKKECKH
;
A
#
# COMPACT_ATOMS: atom_id res chain seq x y z
N MET A 1 9.06 9.82 28.83
CA MET A 1 9.91 9.92 27.61
C MET A 1 10.02 8.53 27.05
N VAL A 2 9.67 8.31 25.80
CA VAL A 2 9.91 7.01 25.14
C VAL A 2 11.39 7.01 24.78
N GLU A 3 12.15 6.09 25.35
CA GLU A 3 13.57 5.93 25.06
C GLU A 3 13.70 5.44 23.60
N LEU A 4 14.30 6.25 22.74
CA LEU A 4 14.53 5.90 21.35
C LEU A 4 15.58 4.79 21.31
N LYS A 5 15.25 3.67 20.66
CA LYS A 5 16.19 2.57 20.47
C LYS A 5 17.32 3.02 19.53
N GLU A 6 18.56 2.69 19.90
CA GLU A 6 19.71 2.95 19.03
C GLU A 6 19.61 2.21 17.69
N ALA A 7 20.19 2.84 16.67
CA ALA A 7 20.22 2.23 15.33
C ALA A 7 21.23 1.07 15.34
N LEU A 8 20.80 -0.09 14.83
CA LEU A 8 21.64 -1.29 14.69
C LEU A 8 22.32 -1.33 13.33
N THR A 9 23.56 -1.74 13.31
CA THR A 9 24.28 -2.10 12.08
C THR A 9 23.63 -3.32 11.41
N LEU A 10 23.93 -3.58 10.14
CA LEU A 10 23.39 -4.75 9.45
C LEU A 10 23.81 -6.07 10.10
N ASP A 11 25.01 -6.15 10.64
CA ASP A 11 25.49 -7.33 11.34
C ASP A 11 24.71 -7.56 12.64
N GLU A 12 24.50 -6.53 13.42
CA GLU A 12 23.69 -6.59 14.65
C GLU A 12 22.24 -6.94 14.35
N GLN A 13 21.68 -6.41 13.25
CA GLN A 13 20.34 -6.80 12.82
C GLN A 13 20.25 -8.28 12.49
N ILE A 14 21.23 -8.82 11.73
CA ILE A 14 21.27 -10.26 11.40
C ILE A 14 21.41 -11.11 12.64
N GLU A 15 22.31 -10.78 13.56
CA GLU A 15 22.46 -11.50 14.83
C GLU A 15 21.15 -11.48 15.63
N ARG A 16 20.47 -10.36 15.68
CA ARG A 16 19.16 -10.24 16.34
C ARG A 16 18.09 -11.12 15.67
N LEU A 17 18.07 -11.20 14.34
CA LEU A 17 17.17 -12.05 13.59
C LEU A 17 17.37 -13.54 13.91
N ILE A 18 18.63 -13.96 14.06
CA ILE A 18 18.98 -15.33 14.40
C ILE A 18 18.66 -15.64 15.89
N THR A 19 19.12 -14.78 16.80
CA THR A 19 19.10 -15.08 18.23
C THR A 19 17.74 -14.89 18.87
N ILE A 20 17.06 -13.76 18.56
CA ILE A 20 15.77 -13.40 19.16
C ILE A 20 14.61 -13.93 18.31
N HIS A 21 14.67 -13.71 17.02
CA HIS A 21 13.54 -14.04 16.14
C HIS A 21 13.61 -15.47 15.57
N LYS A 22 14.69 -16.22 15.83
CA LYS A 22 14.90 -17.61 15.38
C LYS A 22 14.78 -17.80 13.87
N LEU A 23 15.10 -16.77 13.10
CA LEU A 23 15.19 -16.90 11.63
C LEU A 23 16.40 -17.74 11.26
N VAL A 24 16.21 -18.63 10.30
CA VAL A 24 17.32 -19.38 9.71
C VAL A 24 17.99 -18.50 8.66
N ILE A 25 19.26 -18.16 8.88
CA ILE A 25 20.11 -17.41 7.95
C ILE A 25 21.37 -18.23 7.68
N THR A 26 21.42 -18.86 6.52
CA THR A 26 22.55 -19.71 6.11
C THR A 26 23.67 -18.90 5.45
N ASP A 27 23.33 -17.83 4.76
CA ASP A 27 24.27 -16.91 4.10
C ASP A 27 24.08 -15.48 4.61
N LYS A 28 24.99 -15.04 5.47
CA LYS A 28 24.98 -13.66 6.01
C LYS A 28 25.22 -12.60 4.94
N SER A 29 25.95 -12.92 3.85
CA SER A 29 26.19 -11.98 2.75
C SER A 29 24.89 -11.70 2.00
N SER A 30 24.18 -12.75 1.62
CA SER A 30 22.86 -12.63 1.00
C SER A 30 21.87 -11.88 1.90
N ALA A 31 21.86 -12.18 3.20
CA ALA A 31 21.03 -11.49 4.17
C ALA A 31 21.32 -9.98 4.24
N LYS A 32 22.60 -9.58 4.22
CA LYS A 32 22.98 -8.16 4.16
C LYS A 32 22.49 -7.48 2.89
N ASP A 33 22.57 -8.14 1.75
CA ASP A 33 22.11 -7.59 0.48
C ASP A 33 20.59 -7.43 0.44
N ILE A 34 19.86 -8.35 1.05
CA ILE A 34 18.40 -8.22 1.24
C ILE A 34 18.09 -7.00 2.13
N LEU A 35 18.75 -6.88 3.28
CA LEU A 35 18.49 -5.80 4.25
C LEU A 35 18.91 -4.42 3.74
N LYS A 36 19.92 -4.33 2.83
CA LYS A 36 20.26 -3.09 2.13
C LYS A 36 19.18 -2.66 1.15
N LYS A 37 18.55 -3.62 0.45
CA LYS A 37 17.48 -3.35 -0.54
C LYS A 37 16.16 -3.02 0.11
N VAL A 38 15.84 -3.73 1.21
CA VAL A 38 14.55 -3.61 1.90
C VAL A 38 14.80 -3.59 3.40
N ASN A 39 14.44 -2.47 4.05
CA ASN A 39 14.57 -2.35 5.49
C ASN A 39 13.84 -3.50 6.22
N TYR A 40 14.49 -4.06 7.26
CA TYR A 40 13.92 -5.12 8.10
C TYR A 40 12.50 -4.81 8.58
N TYR A 41 12.24 -3.57 9.00
CA TYR A 41 10.90 -3.16 9.46
C TYR A 41 9.81 -3.41 8.40
N ARG A 42 10.14 -3.16 7.13
CA ARG A 42 9.22 -3.46 6.02
C ARG A 42 9.07 -4.96 5.78
N LEU A 43 10.16 -5.72 5.87
CA LEU A 43 10.13 -7.18 5.71
C LEU A 43 9.35 -7.86 6.83
N SER A 44 9.46 -7.39 8.06
CA SER A 44 8.78 -7.99 9.21
C SER A 44 7.27 -8.03 9.07
N ALA A 45 6.66 -7.08 8.34
CA ALA A 45 5.23 -7.08 8.05
C ALA A 45 4.80 -8.31 7.23
N TYR A 46 5.64 -8.77 6.31
CA TYR A 46 5.36 -9.99 5.52
C TYR A 46 5.58 -11.28 6.31
N GLY A 47 6.33 -11.19 7.40
CA GLY A 47 6.58 -12.31 8.30
C GLY A 47 5.56 -12.50 9.42
N ILE A 48 4.54 -11.64 9.55
CA ILE A 48 3.57 -11.71 10.65
C ILE A 48 2.86 -13.07 10.69
N GLY A 49 2.39 -13.57 9.55
CA GLY A 49 1.72 -14.86 9.44
C GLY A 49 2.62 -16.07 9.65
N LEU A 50 3.94 -15.88 9.73
CA LEU A 50 4.96 -16.91 9.92
C LEU A 50 5.50 -16.94 11.36
N LYS A 51 4.88 -16.17 12.26
CA LYS A 51 5.25 -16.12 13.67
C LYS A 51 4.73 -17.34 14.44
N ASN A 52 5.49 -17.75 15.45
CA ASN A 52 5.10 -18.81 16.37
C ASN A 52 3.90 -18.33 17.22
N LYS A 53 2.83 -19.13 17.26
CA LYS A 53 1.61 -18.80 18.02
C LYS A 53 1.86 -18.69 19.54
N ASN A 54 2.81 -19.46 20.05
CA ASN A 54 3.14 -19.50 21.48
C ASN A 54 4.15 -18.41 21.88
N ASN A 55 4.97 -17.95 20.94
CA ASN A 55 5.92 -16.86 21.14
C ASN A 55 5.92 -15.93 19.91
N PRO A 56 5.15 -14.83 19.93
CA PRO A 56 5.03 -13.92 18.78
C PRO A 56 6.33 -13.19 18.40
N GLU A 57 7.36 -13.24 19.23
CA GLU A 57 8.66 -12.68 18.87
C GLU A 57 9.45 -13.60 17.93
N GLU A 58 9.23 -14.91 18.00
CA GLU A 58 9.92 -15.91 17.22
C GLU A 58 9.16 -16.27 15.94
N TYR A 59 9.88 -16.68 14.91
CA TYR A 59 9.31 -17.30 13.72
C TYR A 59 9.13 -18.80 13.92
N ILE A 60 8.27 -19.41 13.14
CA ILE A 60 8.10 -20.86 13.07
C ILE A 60 9.44 -21.47 12.62
N ASP A 61 9.78 -22.64 13.16
CA ASP A 61 11.02 -23.34 12.83
C ASP A 61 11.19 -23.55 11.33
N GLY A 62 12.40 -23.30 10.84
CA GLY A 62 12.76 -23.46 9.43
C GLY A 62 12.40 -22.26 8.54
N ILE A 63 11.80 -21.19 9.06
CA ILE A 63 11.57 -19.97 8.29
C ILE A 63 12.90 -19.24 8.10
N THR A 64 13.20 -18.89 6.84
CA THR A 64 14.41 -18.15 6.46
C THR A 64 14.07 -16.69 6.12
N LEU A 65 15.08 -15.83 6.15
CA LEU A 65 14.93 -14.43 5.68
C LEU A 65 14.54 -14.38 4.20
N GLU A 66 15.04 -15.30 3.40
CA GLU A 66 14.73 -15.44 1.97
C GLU A 66 13.26 -15.80 1.73
N HIS A 67 12.63 -16.60 2.61
CA HIS A 67 11.19 -16.87 2.52
C HIS A 67 10.38 -15.58 2.65
N ILE A 68 10.71 -14.75 3.65
CA ILE A 68 10.02 -13.47 3.89
C ILE A 68 10.27 -12.51 2.71
N TYR A 69 11.51 -12.47 2.20
CA TYR A 69 11.87 -11.63 1.05
C TYR A 69 11.15 -12.06 -0.23
N ARG A 70 10.95 -13.36 -0.46
CA ARG A 70 10.15 -13.86 -1.59
C ARG A 70 8.70 -13.42 -1.51
N LEU A 71 8.09 -13.43 -0.31
CA LEU A 71 6.73 -12.90 -0.10
C LEU A 71 6.65 -11.41 -0.43
N TYR A 72 7.65 -10.63 0.01
CA TYR A 72 7.76 -9.21 -0.35
C TYR A 72 7.86 -9.01 -1.86
N CYS A 73 8.71 -9.77 -2.54
CA CYS A 73 8.88 -9.70 -4.00
C CYS A 73 7.58 -10.08 -4.73
N PHE A 74 6.93 -11.15 -4.30
CA PHE A 74 5.65 -11.59 -4.86
C PHE A 74 4.60 -10.48 -4.74
N ASP A 75 4.42 -9.90 -3.56
CA ASP A 75 3.48 -8.79 -3.34
C ASP A 75 3.82 -7.58 -4.21
N SER A 76 5.10 -7.25 -4.35
CA SER A 76 5.55 -6.15 -5.20
C SER A 76 5.20 -6.37 -6.68
N HIS A 77 5.43 -7.59 -7.20
CA HIS A 77 5.05 -7.95 -8.57
C HIS A 77 3.53 -7.92 -8.76
N MET A 78 2.77 -8.50 -7.82
CA MET A 78 1.30 -8.49 -7.87
C MET A 78 0.74 -7.07 -7.88
N ARG A 79 1.26 -6.18 -7.03
CA ARG A 79 0.84 -4.77 -7.03
C ARG A 79 1.09 -4.09 -8.36
N ASN A 80 2.26 -4.30 -8.97
CA ASN A 80 2.59 -3.69 -10.26
C ASN A 80 1.63 -4.17 -11.36
N LEU A 81 1.32 -5.46 -11.40
CA LEU A 81 0.34 -6.01 -12.35
C LEU A 81 -1.07 -5.44 -12.13
N LEU A 82 -1.50 -5.39 -10.86
CA LEU A 82 -2.83 -4.86 -10.50
C LEU A 82 -2.96 -3.38 -10.81
N ILE A 83 -1.94 -2.57 -10.51
CA ILE A 83 -1.94 -1.13 -10.81
C ILE A 83 -2.13 -0.92 -12.31
N HIS A 84 -1.41 -1.66 -13.15
CA HIS A 84 -1.55 -1.53 -14.61
C HIS A 84 -2.97 -1.85 -15.09
N VAL A 85 -3.58 -2.93 -14.58
CA VAL A 85 -4.97 -3.29 -14.92
C VAL A 85 -5.95 -2.22 -14.43
N ILE A 86 -5.76 -1.71 -13.21
CA ILE A 86 -6.62 -0.68 -12.62
C ILE A 86 -6.55 0.62 -13.42
N GLU A 87 -5.36 1.04 -13.87
CA GLU A 87 -5.20 2.21 -14.73
C GLU A 87 -5.99 2.09 -16.04
N GLN A 88 -5.94 0.91 -16.68
CA GLN A 88 -6.70 0.68 -17.91
C GLN A 88 -8.22 0.74 -17.67
N LEU A 89 -8.69 0.13 -16.58
CA LEU A 89 -10.10 0.20 -16.19
C LEU A 89 -10.54 1.62 -15.85
N GLU A 90 -9.71 2.37 -15.16
CA GLU A 90 -9.98 3.77 -14.80
C GLU A 90 -10.16 4.64 -16.04
N ILE A 91 -9.26 4.53 -17.02
CA ILE A 91 -9.34 5.29 -18.30
C ILE A 91 -10.64 4.93 -19.04
N GLN A 92 -10.96 3.64 -19.15
CA GLN A 92 -12.18 3.19 -19.83
C GLN A 92 -13.45 3.68 -19.12
N LEU A 93 -13.50 3.58 -17.80
CA LEU A 93 -14.65 4.05 -17.01
C LEU A 93 -14.83 5.57 -17.13
N ARG A 94 -13.77 6.34 -17.06
CA ARG A 94 -13.82 7.79 -17.26
C ARG A 94 -14.39 8.16 -18.62
N ALA A 95 -13.92 7.50 -19.69
CA ALA A 95 -14.42 7.74 -21.04
C ALA A 95 -15.91 7.39 -21.17
N GLN A 96 -16.34 6.22 -20.64
CA GLN A 96 -17.74 5.80 -20.71
C GLN A 96 -18.66 6.71 -19.90
N ILE A 97 -18.25 7.09 -18.68
CA ILE A 97 -19.04 8.01 -17.83
C ILE A 97 -19.16 9.38 -18.51
N SER A 98 -18.07 9.92 -19.01
CA SER A 98 -18.06 11.22 -19.72
C SER A 98 -18.99 11.20 -20.94
N ASN A 99 -18.88 10.18 -21.79
CA ASN A 99 -19.73 10.03 -22.96
C ASN A 99 -21.21 9.88 -22.58
N HIS A 100 -21.52 9.05 -21.57
CA HIS A 100 -22.89 8.86 -21.10
C HIS A 100 -23.49 10.17 -20.58
N LEU A 101 -22.77 10.89 -19.75
CA LEU A 101 -23.23 12.18 -19.21
C LEU A 101 -23.43 13.21 -20.30
N ALA A 102 -22.48 13.33 -21.24
CA ALA A 102 -22.55 14.29 -22.34
C ALA A 102 -23.74 14.00 -23.28
N LEU A 103 -24.00 12.74 -23.62
CA LEU A 103 -25.11 12.34 -24.47
C LEU A 103 -26.47 12.54 -23.78
N LYS A 104 -26.56 12.30 -22.47
CA LYS A 104 -27.80 12.35 -21.73
C LYS A 104 -28.17 13.75 -21.25
N TYR A 105 -27.20 14.52 -20.80
CA TYR A 105 -27.39 15.80 -20.10
C TYR A 105 -26.68 16.98 -20.77
N GLY A 106 -26.00 16.77 -21.89
CA GLY A 106 -25.20 17.78 -22.59
C GLY A 106 -23.78 17.91 -22.01
N PRO A 107 -22.91 18.73 -22.67
CA PRO A 107 -21.49 18.82 -22.35
C PRO A 107 -21.19 19.34 -20.94
N GLU A 108 -22.09 20.13 -20.36
CA GLU A 108 -21.96 20.70 -19.01
C GLU A 108 -22.88 20.01 -17.99
N GLY A 109 -23.51 18.89 -18.34
CA GLY A 109 -24.47 18.17 -17.50
C GLY A 109 -23.90 17.70 -16.16
N TYR A 110 -22.58 17.56 -16.06
CA TYR A 110 -21.89 17.24 -14.79
C TYR A 110 -21.89 18.39 -13.77
N MET A 111 -22.17 19.62 -14.21
CA MET A 111 -22.26 20.81 -13.34
C MET A 111 -23.60 20.90 -12.60
N ASP A 112 -24.65 20.29 -13.14
CA ASP A 112 -25.98 20.33 -12.54
C ASP A 112 -26.14 19.21 -11.52
N SER A 113 -26.29 19.58 -10.24
CA SER A 113 -26.49 18.65 -9.13
C SER A 113 -27.76 17.80 -9.25
N ASN A 114 -28.77 18.25 -9.99
CA ASN A 114 -30.04 17.53 -10.18
C ASN A 114 -29.86 16.23 -11.02
N ASN A 115 -28.77 16.14 -11.78
CA ASN A 115 -28.44 14.95 -12.56
C ASN A 115 -27.84 13.82 -11.72
N PHE A 116 -27.60 14.02 -10.42
CA PHE A 116 -26.95 13.08 -9.53
C PHE A 116 -27.77 12.80 -8.28
N ILE A 117 -27.52 11.62 -7.69
CA ILE A 117 -28.12 11.27 -6.40
C ILE A 117 -27.47 12.14 -5.30
N VAL A 118 -28.29 12.85 -4.55
CA VAL A 118 -27.82 13.69 -3.46
C VAL A 118 -27.27 12.83 -2.32
N LYS A 119 -25.99 12.95 -2.04
CA LYS A 119 -25.33 12.36 -0.87
C LYS A 119 -24.52 13.43 -0.15
N TYR A 120 -24.63 13.45 1.18
CA TYR A 120 -23.93 14.39 2.04
C TYR A 120 -22.66 13.76 2.63
N SER A 121 -21.61 14.54 2.73
CA SER A 121 -20.41 14.17 3.46
C SER A 121 -20.67 14.25 4.97
N GLN A 122 -20.39 13.18 5.70
CA GLN A 122 -20.50 13.16 7.17
C GLN A 122 -19.55 14.14 7.88
N LYS A 123 -18.45 14.53 7.20
CA LYS A 123 -17.43 15.42 7.77
C LYS A 123 -17.73 16.91 7.58
N THR A 124 -18.26 17.29 6.41
CA THR A 124 -18.42 18.70 6.02
C THR A 124 -19.86 19.17 5.94
N GLY A 125 -20.83 18.25 5.88
CA GLY A 125 -22.24 18.57 5.65
C GLY A 125 -22.58 19.00 4.21
N ASN A 126 -21.57 19.19 3.35
CA ASN A 126 -21.76 19.52 1.94
C ASN A 126 -22.15 18.28 1.13
N THR A 127 -22.80 18.47 -0.02
CA THR A 127 -23.04 17.37 -0.94
C THR A 127 -21.71 16.91 -1.57
N ILE A 128 -21.62 15.61 -1.89
CA ILE A 128 -20.43 15.07 -2.57
C ILE A 128 -20.23 15.75 -3.93
N HIS A 129 -21.31 16.08 -4.65
CA HIS A 129 -21.24 16.82 -5.90
C HIS A 129 -20.57 18.19 -5.73
N GLU A 130 -21.01 19.01 -4.75
CA GLU A 130 -20.40 20.32 -4.47
C GLU A 130 -18.92 20.21 -4.14
N MET A 131 -18.50 19.19 -3.39
CA MET A 131 -17.09 18.96 -3.07
C MET A 131 -16.28 18.67 -4.32
N ILE A 132 -16.75 17.76 -5.19
CA ILE A 132 -16.07 17.41 -6.46
C ILE A 132 -15.94 18.62 -7.36
N ILE A 133 -17.04 19.39 -7.54
CA ILE A 133 -17.01 20.60 -8.40
C ILE A 133 -16.10 21.68 -7.82
N SER A 134 -16.07 21.83 -6.50
CA SER A 134 -15.13 22.76 -5.83
C SER A 134 -13.67 22.40 -6.09
N ASP A 135 -13.34 21.12 -5.96
CA ASP A 135 -11.96 20.64 -6.16
C ASP A 135 -11.56 20.75 -7.64
N PHE A 136 -12.43 20.39 -8.57
CA PHE A 136 -12.23 20.60 -9.99
C PHE A 136 -11.95 22.07 -10.34
N LYS A 137 -12.74 23.02 -9.80
CA LYS A 137 -12.54 24.46 -10.01
C LYS A 137 -11.23 24.98 -9.44
N LYS A 138 -10.68 24.37 -8.39
CA LYS A 138 -9.36 24.72 -7.86
C LYS A 138 -8.24 24.28 -8.81
N GLU A 139 -8.32 23.04 -9.31
CA GLU A 139 -7.32 22.51 -10.25
C GLU A 139 -7.29 23.24 -11.59
N CYS A 140 -8.45 23.68 -12.10
CA CYS A 140 -8.53 24.45 -13.36
C CYS A 140 -7.98 25.89 -13.27
N LYS A 141 -7.62 26.39 -12.08
CA LYS A 141 -7.06 27.73 -11.87
C LYS A 141 -5.53 27.77 -11.93
N HIS A 142 -4.89 26.63 -12.10
CA HIS A 142 -3.45 26.47 -12.29
C HIS A 142 -3.12 26.07 -13.72
#